data_66c64350642b796fa524b20782bd2bb1
#
_entry.id   66c64350642b796fa524b20782bd2bb1
#
_cell.length_a   1.000
_cell.length_b   1.000
_cell.length_c   1.000
_cell.angle_alpha   90.00
_cell.angle_beta   90.00
_cell.angle_gamma   90.00
#
_symmetry.space_group_name_H-M   'P 1'
#
loop_
_entity.id
_entity.type
_entity.pdbx_description
1 polymer ?
#
loop_
_entity_poly.entity_id
_entity_poly.type
_entity_poly.pdbx_seq_one_letter_code
_entity_poly.pdbx_strand_id
1 'polypeptide(L)'
;ILLVFIHEFGHYSVARFFKAEVTDFSIGFGKPIFKFKDKNQTTWKIAPIPLGGYVKIKGFDSIFSKYENNEIGSFNNLGLFQKICVLLAGSFFNFLSFFIFLFCLYFISGSPSFKPIVGNVIEESAAMENNIKLGDKILEIDGVKIFEFSDISKLISGTTEINILIDRDKKLINKNIKLKFKKKYNKYFLGIGPSDEYIILNK
;
A
#
# COMPACT_ATOMS: atom_id res chain seq x y z
N ILE A 1 -18.85 1.43 6.18
CA ILE A 1 -18.95 1.87 7.58
C ILE A 1 -17.58 2.18 8.16
N LEU A 2 -16.58 1.27 8.08
CA LEU A 2 -15.24 1.49 8.66
C LEU A 2 -14.56 2.75 8.13
N LEU A 3 -14.55 2.96 6.80
CA LEU A 3 -13.96 4.16 6.19
C LEU A 3 -14.67 5.45 6.59
N VAL A 4 -15.99 5.40 6.75
CA VAL A 4 -16.77 6.54 7.27
C VAL A 4 -16.36 6.84 8.71
N PHE A 5 -16.29 5.81 9.55
CA PHE A 5 -15.84 5.98 10.93
C PHE A 5 -14.45 6.62 11.01
N ILE A 6 -13.48 6.11 10.23
CA ILE A 6 -12.11 6.63 10.21
C ILE A 6 -12.09 8.09 9.75
N HIS A 7 -12.87 8.42 8.73
CA HIS A 7 -13.00 9.77 8.21
C HIS A 7 -13.52 10.75 9.29
N GLU A 8 -14.67 10.43 9.88
CA GLU A 8 -15.28 11.26 10.93
C GLU A 8 -14.39 11.33 12.18
N PHE A 9 -13.72 10.21 12.52
CA PHE A 9 -12.79 10.17 13.64
C PHE A 9 -11.57 11.07 13.41
N GLY A 10 -11.15 11.24 12.15
CA GLY A 10 -10.12 12.20 11.77
C GLY A 10 -10.51 13.63 12.13
N HIS A 11 -11.70 14.07 11.70
CA HIS A 11 -12.23 15.38 12.06
C HIS A 11 -12.36 15.56 13.58
N TYR A 12 -12.93 14.57 14.26
CA TYR A 12 -13.06 14.56 15.72
C TYR A 12 -11.72 14.73 16.42
N SER A 13 -10.74 13.91 16.06
CA SER A 13 -9.43 13.86 16.73
C SER A 13 -8.67 15.18 16.57
N VAL A 14 -8.64 15.73 15.36
CA VAL A 14 -7.92 16.98 15.08
C VAL A 14 -8.63 18.19 15.67
N ALA A 15 -9.96 18.23 15.65
CA ALA A 15 -10.72 19.27 16.33
C ALA A 15 -10.44 19.29 17.84
N ARG A 16 -10.46 18.11 18.47
CA ARG A 16 -10.14 17.94 19.90
C ARG A 16 -8.68 18.29 20.24
N PHE A 17 -7.76 17.93 19.36
CA PHE A 17 -6.33 18.29 19.52
C PHE A 17 -6.15 19.81 19.59
N PHE A 18 -6.88 20.57 18.77
CA PHE A 18 -6.88 22.03 18.78
C PHE A 18 -7.86 22.64 19.80
N LYS A 19 -8.38 21.83 20.74
CA LYS A 19 -9.28 22.24 21.83
C LYS A 19 -10.63 22.78 21.35
N ALA A 20 -11.05 22.48 20.12
CA ALA A 20 -12.42 22.72 19.69
C ALA A 20 -13.36 21.71 20.37
N GLU A 21 -14.54 22.18 20.77
CA GLU A 21 -15.57 21.33 21.35
C GLU A 21 -16.33 20.58 20.26
N VAL A 22 -16.38 19.25 20.40
CA VAL A 22 -17.20 18.39 19.54
C VAL A 22 -18.42 17.97 20.33
N THR A 23 -19.60 18.38 19.86
CA THR A 23 -20.87 18.10 20.53
C THR A 23 -21.45 16.74 20.18
N ASP A 24 -21.30 16.35 18.92
CA ASP A 24 -21.86 15.10 18.42
C ASP A 24 -20.87 14.40 17.49
N PHE A 25 -20.83 13.06 17.60
CA PHE A 25 -20.17 12.15 16.68
C PHE A 25 -21.19 11.09 16.28
N SER A 26 -21.51 10.97 14.99
CA SER A 26 -22.51 10.01 14.53
C SER A 26 -21.99 9.15 13.39
N ILE A 27 -22.26 7.85 13.47
CA ILE A 27 -22.14 6.92 12.36
C ILE A 27 -23.54 6.59 11.89
N GLY A 28 -23.81 6.87 10.62
CA GLY A 28 -25.15 6.76 10.06
C GLY A 28 -26.02 7.99 10.28
N PHE A 29 -27.18 7.97 9.61
CA PHE A 29 -28.20 9.00 9.67
C PHE A 29 -29.50 8.45 10.23
N GLY A 30 -30.35 9.35 10.73
CA GLY A 30 -31.67 9.04 11.26
C GLY A 30 -31.73 9.04 12.80
N LYS A 31 -32.82 8.49 13.35
CA LYS A 31 -33.01 8.41 14.80
C LYS A 31 -31.98 7.43 15.41
N PRO A 32 -31.14 7.85 16.35
CA PRO A 32 -30.11 7.00 16.92
C PRO A 32 -30.68 5.73 17.56
N ILE A 33 -30.12 4.57 17.23
CA ILE A 33 -30.40 3.29 17.88
C ILE A 33 -29.65 3.22 19.22
N PHE A 34 -28.42 3.75 19.22
CA PHE A 34 -27.58 3.81 20.40
C PHE A 34 -26.95 5.19 20.55
N LYS A 35 -26.91 5.70 21.77
CA LYS A 35 -26.24 6.96 22.11
C LYS A 35 -25.64 6.90 23.50
N PHE A 36 -24.46 7.47 23.67
CA PHE A 36 -23.85 7.72 24.97
C PHE A 36 -23.06 9.02 24.95
N LYS A 37 -22.81 9.58 26.10
CA LYS A 37 -22.04 10.82 26.25
C LYS A 37 -20.72 10.51 26.95
N ASP A 38 -19.62 10.95 26.35
CA ASP A 38 -18.29 10.72 26.90
C ASP A 38 -17.90 11.79 27.95
N LYS A 39 -16.72 11.61 28.56
CA LYS A 39 -16.18 12.55 29.55
C LYS A 39 -15.93 13.95 28.97
N ASN A 40 -15.74 14.05 27.67
CA ASN A 40 -15.52 15.31 26.96
C ASN A 40 -16.82 15.98 26.51
N GLN A 41 -17.97 15.50 27.01
CA GLN A 41 -19.32 15.98 26.67
C GLN A 41 -19.72 15.74 25.21
N THR A 42 -18.98 14.92 24.43
CA THR A 42 -19.36 14.52 23.08
C THR A 42 -20.41 13.42 23.14
N THR A 43 -21.51 13.59 22.42
CA THR A 43 -22.56 12.58 22.27
C THR A 43 -22.24 11.69 21.09
N TRP A 44 -21.87 10.42 21.37
CA TRP A 44 -21.63 9.40 20.36
C TRP A 44 -22.94 8.73 19.97
N LYS A 45 -23.16 8.57 18.67
CA LYS A 45 -24.42 8.06 18.11
C LYS A 45 -24.16 6.98 17.06
N ILE A 46 -25.01 5.95 17.04
CA ILE A 46 -25.10 4.99 15.95
C ILE A 46 -26.54 5.04 15.44
N ALA A 47 -26.69 5.31 14.16
CA ALA A 47 -27.99 5.44 13.50
C ALA A 47 -28.18 4.36 12.41
N PRO A 48 -29.45 4.03 12.06
CA PRO A 48 -29.76 2.84 11.24
C PRO A 48 -29.39 2.97 9.77
N ILE A 49 -29.25 4.19 9.24
CA ILE A 49 -28.93 4.41 7.82
C ILE A 49 -27.43 4.58 7.64
N PRO A 50 -26.69 3.55 7.20
CA PRO A 50 -25.22 3.54 7.22
C PRO A 50 -24.59 4.22 5.98
N LEU A 51 -25.24 5.23 5.41
CA LEU A 51 -24.79 5.93 4.19
C LEU A 51 -23.77 7.05 4.45
N GLY A 52 -23.36 7.25 5.70
CA GLY A 52 -22.40 8.28 6.06
C GLY A 52 -22.26 8.44 7.57
N GLY A 53 -21.70 9.54 7.99
CA GLY A 53 -21.55 9.96 9.37
C GLY A 53 -21.49 11.49 9.45
N TYR A 54 -21.32 12.02 10.65
CA TYR A 54 -21.02 13.42 10.84
C TYR A 54 -20.36 13.68 12.19
N VAL A 55 -19.55 14.72 12.21
CA VAL A 55 -18.99 15.30 13.43
C VAL A 55 -19.51 16.72 13.55
N LYS A 56 -20.21 17.02 14.65
CA LYS A 56 -20.67 18.37 14.92
C LYS A 56 -19.69 19.09 15.83
N ILE A 57 -18.99 20.07 15.27
CA ILE A 57 -18.04 20.91 15.99
C ILE A 57 -18.73 22.22 16.34
N LYS A 58 -18.62 22.64 17.59
CA LYS A 58 -19.21 23.88 18.07
C LYS A 58 -18.73 25.07 17.23
N GLY A 59 -19.68 25.88 16.76
CA GLY A 59 -19.39 27.06 15.94
C GLY A 59 -19.10 26.79 14.47
N PHE A 60 -19.12 25.52 14.01
CA PHE A 60 -18.91 25.22 12.61
C PHE A 60 -20.06 25.71 11.72
N ASP A 61 -21.29 25.54 12.16
CA ASP A 61 -22.51 25.97 11.41
C ASP A 61 -22.60 27.50 11.28
N SER A 62 -21.94 28.24 12.17
CA SER A 62 -21.96 29.71 12.17
C SER A 62 -20.92 30.36 11.25
N ILE A 63 -20.08 29.57 10.53
CA ILE A 63 -19.15 30.11 9.53
C ILE A 63 -19.87 30.91 8.44
N PHE A 64 -21.11 30.55 8.15
CA PHE A 64 -21.97 31.21 7.15
C PHE A 64 -22.93 32.23 7.77
N SER A 65 -22.98 32.39 9.11
CA SER A 65 -23.80 33.36 9.79
C SER A 65 -22.96 34.57 10.23
N LYS A 66 -23.53 35.78 10.10
CA LYS A 66 -22.88 37.04 10.47
C LYS A 66 -22.65 37.21 11.99
N TYR A 67 -22.99 36.22 12.81
CA TYR A 67 -22.82 36.28 14.27
C TYR A 67 -21.47 35.66 14.63
N GLU A 68 -20.53 36.48 15.07
CA GLU A 68 -19.29 36.05 15.70
C GLU A 68 -19.61 35.47 17.09
N ASN A 69 -19.78 34.17 17.16
CA ASN A 69 -19.81 33.50 18.47
C ASN A 69 -18.37 33.30 18.96
N ASN A 70 -17.87 34.28 19.71
CA ASN A 70 -16.58 34.22 20.42
C ASN A 70 -16.61 33.27 21.64
N GLU A 71 -17.35 32.18 21.55
CA GLU A 71 -17.44 31.21 22.63
C GLU A 71 -16.18 30.35 22.71
N ILE A 72 -15.70 30.14 23.92
CA ILE A 72 -14.55 29.24 24.17
C ILE A 72 -14.85 27.86 23.59
N GLY A 73 -13.86 27.27 22.88
CA GLY A 73 -14.00 25.96 22.24
C GLY A 73 -14.73 26.01 20.88
N SER A 74 -15.11 27.20 20.37
CA SER A 74 -15.71 27.34 19.05
C SER A 74 -14.69 27.15 17.94
N PHE A 75 -15.07 26.45 16.84
CA PHE A 75 -14.29 26.31 15.61
C PHE A 75 -13.89 27.69 15.04
N ASN A 76 -14.74 28.68 15.19
CA ASN A 76 -14.46 30.03 14.70
C ASN A 76 -13.24 30.68 15.34
N ASN A 77 -12.90 30.32 16.58
CA ASN A 77 -11.75 30.84 17.31
C ASN A 77 -10.43 30.16 16.94
N LEU A 78 -10.48 29.10 16.12
CA LEU A 78 -9.28 28.45 15.62
C LEU A 78 -8.57 29.36 14.60
N GLY A 79 -7.24 29.33 14.62
CA GLY A 79 -6.43 29.95 13.57
C GLY A 79 -6.67 29.30 12.20
N LEU A 80 -6.38 30.03 11.13
CA LEU A 80 -6.60 29.55 9.75
C LEU A 80 -5.97 28.18 9.51
N PHE A 81 -4.72 27.99 9.91
CA PHE A 81 -4.03 26.71 9.78
C PHE A 81 -4.75 25.56 10.51
N GLN A 82 -5.21 25.80 11.73
CA GLN A 82 -5.94 24.82 12.52
C GLN A 82 -7.28 24.44 11.85
N LYS A 83 -7.99 25.41 11.31
CA LYS A 83 -9.22 25.18 10.53
C LYS A 83 -8.95 24.29 9.32
N ILE A 84 -7.90 24.59 8.55
CA ILE A 84 -7.49 23.77 7.39
C ILE A 84 -7.16 22.35 7.85
N CYS A 85 -6.39 22.17 8.93
CA CYS A 85 -6.09 20.85 9.47
C CYS A 85 -7.35 20.06 9.83
N VAL A 86 -8.32 20.68 10.51
CA VAL A 86 -9.59 20.03 10.85
C VAL A 86 -10.37 19.64 9.60
N LEU A 87 -10.45 20.50 8.59
CA LEU A 87 -11.18 20.23 7.36
C LEU A 87 -10.56 19.10 6.53
N LEU A 88 -9.24 18.99 6.51
CA LEU A 88 -8.54 17.95 5.75
C LEU A 88 -8.37 16.64 6.54
N ALA A 89 -8.61 16.65 7.85
CA ALA A 89 -8.33 15.52 8.73
C ALA A 89 -9.05 14.24 8.33
N GLY A 90 -10.30 14.30 7.91
CA GLY A 90 -11.07 13.13 7.49
C GLY A 90 -10.40 12.39 6.32
N SER A 91 -10.09 13.11 5.26
CA SER A 91 -9.42 12.56 4.09
C SER A 91 -8.01 12.07 4.41
N PHE A 92 -7.28 12.81 5.25
CA PHE A 92 -5.94 12.41 5.69
C PHE A 92 -5.96 11.08 6.47
N PHE A 93 -6.91 10.90 7.38
CA PHE A 93 -7.05 9.66 8.16
C PHE A 93 -7.43 8.48 7.27
N ASN A 94 -8.29 8.67 6.27
CA ASN A 94 -8.57 7.62 5.28
C ASN A 94 -7.32 7.22 4.49
N PHE A 95 -6.54 8.21 4.06
CA PHE A 95 -5.28 7.97 3.35
C PHE A 95 -4.27 7.23 4.23
N LEU A 96 -4.10 7.66 5.48
CA LEU A 96 -3.23 7.01 6.45
C LEU A 96 -3.66 5.56 6.73
N SER A 97 -4.97 5.32 6.89
CA SER A 97 -5.51 3.98 7.13
C SER A 97 -5.27 3.03 5.97
N PHE A 98 -5.28 3.53 4.74
CA PHE A 98 -4.94 2.75 3.55
C PHE A 98 -3.49 2.23 3.60
N PHE A 99 -2.53 3.08 3.96
CA PHE A 99 -1.13 2.64 4.12
C PHE A 99 -0.96 1.64 5.25
N ILE A 100 -1.61 1.87 6.39
CA ILE A 100 -1.59 0.92 7.52
C ILE A 100 -2.15 -0.43 7.08
N PHE A 101 -3.27 -0.42 6.36
CA PHE A 101 -3.89 -1.65 5.84
C PHE A 101 -2.97 -2.39 4.86
N LEU A 102 -2.36 -1.68 3.90
CA LEU A 102 -1.38 -2.26 2.98
C LEU A 102 -0.17 -2.83 3.72
N PHE A 103 0.37 -2.09 4.69
CA PHE A 103 1.47 -2.56 5.51
C PHE A 103 1.11 -3.87 6.23
N CYS A 104 -0.04 -3.91 6.90
CA CYS A 104 -0.51 -5.12 7.57
C CYS A 104 -0.72 -6.28 6.58
N LEU A 105 -1.28 -6.00 5.41
CA LEU A 105 -1.51 -7.00 4.39
C LEU A 105 -0.18 -7.62 3.92
N TYR A 106 0.81 -6.79 3.56
CA TYR A 106 2.11 -7.29 3.14
C TYR A 106 2.90 -7.95 4.29
N PHE A 107 2.72 -7.47 5.52
CA PHE A 107 3.37 -8.06 6.68
C PHE A 107 2.83 -9.46 7.00
N ILE A 108 1.52 -9.67 6.86
CA ILE A 108 0.86 -10.96 7.16
C ILE A 108 0.95 -11.91 5.96
N SER A 109 0.68 -11.41 4.75
CA SER A 109 0.58 -12.25 3.55
C SER A 109 1.90 -12.46 2.81
N GLY A 110 2.95 -11.70 3.16
CA GLY A 110 4.20 -11.67 2.39
C GLY A 110 4.07 -10.95 1.05
N SER A 111 5.17 -10.85 0.32
CA SER A 111 5.20 -10.24 -1.01
C SER A 111 5.02 -11.30 -2.10
N PRO A 112 4.09 -11.13 -3.04
CA PRO A 112 4.03 -12.00 -4.21
C PRO A 112 5.30 -11.78 -5.07
N SER A 113 5.92 -12.86 -5.46
CA SER A 113 7.06 -12.86 -6.37
C SER A 113 6.94 -13.99 -7.38
N PHE A 114 7.53 -13.80 -8.55
CA PHE A 114 7.53 -14.86 -9.58
C PHE A 114 8.50 -15.96 -9.22
N LYS A 115 8.09 -17.21 -9.43
CA LYS A 115 9.00 -18.35 -9.36
C LYS A 115 10.14 -18.17 -10.37
N PRO A 116 11.34 -18.67 -10.09
CA PRO A 116 12.48 -18.61 -11.01
C PRO A 116 12.34 -19.61 -12.17
N ILE A 117 11.20 -19.55 -12.87
CA ILE A 117 10.86 -20.40 -14.01
C ILE A 117 10.81 -19.52 -15.26
N VAL A 118 11.43 -19.99 -16.33
CA VAL A 118 11.48 -19.30 -17.62
C VAL A 118 10.09 -19.35 -18.28
N GLY A 119 9.42 -18.23 -18.39
CA GLY A 119 8.12 -18.07 -19.04
C GLY A 119 8.22 -17.61 -20.48
N ASN A 120 9.29 -16.89 -20.84
CA ASN A 120 9.60 -16.56 -22.23
C ASN A 120 11.10 -16.47 -22.47
N VAL A 121 11.53 -16.63 -23.71
CA VAL A 121 12.92 -16.45 -24.16
C VAL A 121 12.91 -15.45 -25.31
N ILE A 122 13.70 -14.41 -25.16
CA ILE A 122 13.79 -13.32 -26.14
C ILE A 122 14.65 -13.78 -27.31
N GLU A 123 14.21 -13.50 -28.54
CA GLU A 123 14.97 -13.78 -29.76
C GLU A 123 16.34 -13.06 -29.74
N GLU A 124 17.34 -13.70 -30.36
CA GLU A 124 18.72 -13.21 -30.43
C GLU A 124 19.39 -12.94 -29.07
N SER A 125 18.87 -13.51 -28.00
CA SER A 125 19.41 -13.39 -26.65
C SER A 125 20.45 -14.45 -26.32
N ALA A 126 21.22 -14.23 -25.25
CA ALA A 126 22.16 -15.23 -24.74
C ALA A 126 21.44 -16.51 -24.28
N ALA A 127 20.22 -16.41 -23.75
CA ALA A 127 19.41 -17.54 -23.36
C ALA A 127 19.04 -18.43 -24.57
N MET A 128 18.62 -17.81 -25.67
CA MET A 128 18.26 -18.54 -26.89
C MET A 128 19.47 -19.28 -27.49
N GLU A 129 20.62 -18.62 -27.60
CA GLU A 129 21.86 -19.22 -28.13
C GLU A 129 22.35 -20.39 -27.27
N ASN A 130 22.09 -20.36 -25.98
CA ASN A 130 22.48 -21.43 -25.06
C ASN A 130 21.35 -22.45 -24.81
N ASN A 131 20.31 -22.49 -25.68
CA ASN A 131 19.21 -23.44 -25.57
C ASN A 131 18.57 -23.46 -24.17
N ILE A 132 18.31 -22.28 -23.57
CA ILE A 132 17.40 -22.14 -22.46
C ILE A 132 15.99 -22.22 -23.02
N LYS A 133 15.12 -22.99 -22.38
CA LYS A 133 13.75 -23.26 -22.86
C LYS A 133 12.69 -22.75 -21.88
N LEU A 134 11.49 -22.59 -22.39
CA LEU A 134 10.30 -22.38 -21.58
C LEU A 134 10.15 -23.52 -20.56
N GLY A 135 9.80 -23.19 -19.33
CA GLY A 135 9.64 -24.13 -18.24
C GLY A 135 10.93 -24.49 -17.49
N ASP A 136 12.11 -24.05 -17.95
CA ASP A 136 13.35 -24.24 -17.22
C ASP A 136 13.27 -23.55 -15.87
N LYS A 137 13.52 -24.26 -14.78
CA LYS A 137 13.62 -23.68 -13.44
C LYS A 137 15.08 -23.36 -13.13
N ILE A 138 15.38 -22.11 -12.87
CA ILE A 138 16.70 -21.66 -12.50
C ILE A 138 16.93 -21.93 -11.02
N LEU A 139 17.92 -22.74 -10.70
CA LEU A 139 18.23 -23.11 -9.32
C LEU A 139 19.35 -22.27 -8.73
N GLU A 140 20.42 -22.05 -9.50
CA GLU A 140 21.62 -21.34 -9.05
C GLU A 140 22.23 -20.52 -10.19
N ILE A 141 22.86 -19.40 -9.83
CA ILE A 141 23.72 -18.60 -10.70
C ILE A 141 25.03 -18.37 -9.94
N ASP A 142 26.16 -18.76 -10.53
CA ASP A 142 27.49 -18.66 -9.92
C ASP A 142 27.56 -19.26 -8.50
N GLY A 143 26.85 -20.38 -8.27
CA GLY A 143 26.76 -21.05 -6.97
C GLY A 143 25.81 -20.38 -5.94
N VAL A 144 25.18 -19.28 -6.30
CA VAL A 144 24.18 -18.62 -5.45
C VAL A 144 22.79 -19.14 -5.78
N LYS A 145 22.06 -19.63 -4.78
CA LYS A 145 20.70 -20.14 -4.93
C LYS A 145 19.72 -19.04 -5.31
N ILE A 146 18.83 -19.35 -6.24
CA ILE A 146 17.77 -18.46 -6.73
C ILE A 146 16.46 -18.87 -6.08
N PHE A 147 15.83 -17.96 -5.37
CA PHE A 147 14.52 -18.17 -4.72
C PHE A 147 13.38 -17.54 -5.51
N GLU A 148 13.63 -16.39 -6.14
CA GLU A 148 12.67 -15.64 -6.93
C GLU A 148 13.27 -15.18 -8.26
N PHE A 149 12.39 -14.89 -9.24
CA PHE A 149 12.86 -14.47 -10.57
C PHE A 149 13.66 -13.15 -10.53
N SER A 150 13.35 -12.27 -9.59
CA SER A 150 14.05 -10.99 -9.44
C SER A 150 15.52 -11.14 -9.04
N ASP A 151 15.90 -12.24 -8.37
CA ASP A 151 17.28 -12.52 -7.98
C ASP A 151 18.19 -12.69 -9.18
N ILE A 152 17.65 -13.25 -10.28
CA ILE A 152 18.39 -13.43 -11.54
C ILE A 152 18.92 -12.09 -12.03
N SER A 153 18.07 -11.07 -12.08
CA SER A 153 18.46 -9.74 -12.57
C SER A 153 19.48 -9.05 -11.68
N LYS A 154 19.42 -9.29 -10.36
CA LYS A 154 20.38 -8.76 -9.39
C LYS A 154 21.76 -9.37 -9.59
N LEU A 155 21.83 -10.69 -9.76
CA LEU A 155 23.11 -11.43 -9.90
C LEU A 155 23.79 -11.23 -11.26
N ILE A 156 23.02 -11.09 -12.35
CA ILE A 156 23.61 -10.85 -13.68
C ILE A 156 24.02 -9.39 -13.91
N SER A 157 23.69 -8.50 -12.99
CA SER A 157 24.01 -7.07 -13.12
C SER A 157 25.51 -6.84 -12.97
N GLY A 158 26.15 -6.35 -14.04
CA GLY A 158 27.59 -6.04 -14.06
C GLY A 158 28.49 -7.21 -14.41
N THR A 159 27.97 -8.42 -14.69
CA THR A 159 28.74 -9.58 -15.13
C THR A 159 28.63 -9.79 -16.65
N THR A 160 29.67 -10.32 -17.24
CA THR A 160 29.72 -10.64 -18.69
C THR A 160 29.47 -12.11 -18.96
N GLU A 161 29.67 -12.97 -17.97
CA GLU A 161 29.56 -14.42 -18.06
C GLU A 161 29.02 -14.96 -16.75
N ILE A 162 28.17 -15.98 -16.82
CA ILE A 162 27.54 -16.62 -15.67
C ILE A 162 27.52 -18.13 -15.81
N ASN A 163 27.65 -18.84 -14.71
CA ASN A 163 27.41 -20.27 -14.64
C ASN A 163 26.00 -20.49 -14.04
N ILE A 164 25.09 -21.09 -14.82
CA ILE A 164 23.69 -21.26 -14.44
C ILE A 164 23.37 -22.76 -14.30
N LEU A 165 22.79 -23.13 -13.16
CA LEU A 165 22.24 -24.45 -12.92
C LEU A 165 20.71 -24.39 -13.11
N ILE A 166 20.21 -25.18 -14.05
CA ILE A 166 18.79 -25.29 -14.36
C ILE A 166 18.26 -26.69 -14.09
N ASP A 167 17.02 -26.79 -13.65
CA ASP A 167 16.24 -28.02 -13.60
C ASP A 167 15.27 -28.02 -14.78
N ARG A 168 15.44 -28.98 -15.68
CA ARG A 168 14.55 -29.27 -16.82
C ARG A 168 14.06 -30.69 -16.71
N ASP A 169 12.77 -30.88 -16.48
CA ASP A 169 12.14 -32.21 -16.35
C ASP A 169 12.86 -33.11 -15.32
N LYS A 170 13.23 -32.56 -14.18
CA LYS A 170 14.01 -33.21 -13.10
C LYS A 170 15.45 -33.60 -13.49
N LYS A 171 15.98 -33.04 -14.57
CA LYS A 171 17.38 -33.19 -14.98
C LYS A 171 18.12 -31.88 -14.68
N LEU A 172 19.18 -31.98 -13.92
CA LEU A 172 20.07 -30.87 -13.63
C LEU A 172 21.01 -30.63 -14.83
N ILE A 173 21.03 -29.43 -15.35
CA ILE A 173 21.82 -28.99 -16.47
C ILE A 173 22.62 -27.77 -16.03
N ASN A 174 23.94 -27.89 -16.14
CA ASN A 174 24.82 -26.76 -15.88
C ASN A 174 25.28 -26.15 -17.22
N LYS A 175 25.26 -24.82 -17.30
CA LYS A 175 25.63 -24.08 -18.51
C LYS A 175 26.45 -22.84 -18.13
N ASN A 176 27.53 -22.65 -18.87
CA ASN A 176 28.29 -21.41 -18.84
C ASN A 176 27.82 -20.52 -19.99
N ILE A 177 27.34 -19.32 -19.68
CA ILE A 177 26.65 -18.42 -20.62
C ILE A 177 27.34 -17.05 -20.65
N LYS A 178 27.82 -16.66 -21.83
CA LYS A 178 28.24 -15.27 -22.08
C LYS A 178 27.02 -14.40 -22.32
N LEU A 179 26.86 -13.37 -21.47
CA LEU A 179 25.73 -12.45 -21.57
C LEU A 179 25.92 -11.48 -22.73
N LYS A 180 24.81 -11.07 -23.35
CA LYS A 180 24.85 -10.07 -24.42
C LYS A 180 24.65 -8.66 -23.86
N PHE A 181 25.47 -7.74 -24.32
CA PHE A 181 25.32 -6.31 -23.98
C PHE A 181 24.22 -5.69 -24.82
N LYS A 182 23.21 -5.10 -24.16
CA LYS A 182 22.10 -4.42 -24.84
C LYS A 182 22.26 -2.91 -24.69
N LYS A 183 22.68 -2.23 -25.79
CA LYS A 183 22.90 -0.79 -25.82
C LYS A 183 21.71 0.04 -25.34
N LYS A 184 20.47 -0.39 -25.66
CA LYS A 184 19.24 0.30 -25.25
C LYS A 184 19.11 0.47 -23.73
N TYR A 185 19.60 -0.48 -22.95
CA TYR A 185 19.50 -0.50 -21.49
C TYR A 185 20.84 -0.30 -20.78
N ASN A 186 21.93 -0.17 -21.56
CA ASN A 186 23.31 -0.03 -21.09
C ASN A 186 23.71 -1.10 -20.06
N LYS A 187 23.30 -2.36 -20.31
CA LYS A 187 23.56 -3.50 -19.41
C LYS A 187 23.63 -4.83 -20.15
N TYR A 188 24.33 -5.78 -19.52
CA TYR A 188 24.31 -7.19 -19.93
C TYR A 188 22.99 -7.82 -19.57
N PHE A 189 22.54 -8.76 -20.38
CA PHE A 189 21.24 -9.36 -20.18
C PHE A 189 21.19 -10.81 -20.69
N LEU A 190 20.47 -11.69 -19.98
CA LEU A 190 20.30 -13.10 -20.32
C LEU A 190 19.22 -13.30 -21.38
N GLY A 191 18.14 -12.55 -21.30
CA GLY A 191 17.04 -12.59 -22.27
C GLY A 191 15.95 -13.58 -21.96
N ILE A 192 15.57 -13.70 -20.69
CA ILE A 192 14.45 -14.49 -20.22
C ILE A 192 13.42 -13.58 -19.50
N GLY A 193 12.17 -14.01 -19.47
CA GLY A 193 11.13 -13.43 -18.66
C GLY A 193 10.50 -14.47 -17.73
N PRO A 194 9.80 -14.03 -16.67
CA PRO A 194 9.16 -14.93 -15.72
C PRO A 194 8.00 -15.70 -16.36
N SER A 195 7.67 -16.84 -15.79
CA SER A 195 6.37 -17.51 -16.02
C SER A 195 5.25 -16.81 -15.23
N ASP A 196 4.02 -17.18 -15.51
CA ASP A 196 2.86 -16.68 -14.75
C ASP A 196 2.74 -17.30 -13.34
N GLU A 197 3.66 -18.20 -12.99
CA GLU A 197 3.71 -18.82 -11.67
C GLU A 197 4.39 -17.90 -10.64
N TYR A 198 3.73 -17.70 -9.51
CA TYR A 198 4.25 -16.89 -8.41
C TYR A 198 4.32 -17.69 -7.11
N ILE A 199 5.12 -17.19 -6.19
CA ILE A 199 5.27 -17.66 -4.81
C ILE A 199 5.00 -16.48 -3.87
N ILE A 200 4.62 -16.79 -2.65
CA ILE A 200 4.53 -15.80 -1.57
C ILE A 200 5.81 -15.94 -0.74
N LEU A 201 6.59 -14.88 -0.70
CA LEU A 201 7.78 -14.82 0.14
C LEU A 201 7.39 -14.30 1.52
N ASN A 202 7.37 -15.18 2.50
CA ASN A 202 7.28 -14.81 3.92
C ASN A 202 8.68 -14.36 4.36
N LYS A 203 8.77 -13.11 4.81
CA LYS A 203 10.00 -12.58 5.42
C LYS A 203 10.08 -12.96 6.88
#